data_d818308f394d4106f5a6044bed8f8cfe
#
_entry.id   d818308f394d4106f5a6044bed8f8cfe
#
_cell.length_a   1.000
_cell.length_b   1.000
_cell.length_c   1.000
_cell.angle_alpha   90.00
_cell.angle_beta   90.00
_cell.angle_gamma   90.00
#
_symmetry.space_group_name_H-M   'P 1'
#
loop_
_entity.id
_entity.type
_entity.pdbx_description
1 polymer ?
#
loop_
_entity_poly.entity_id
_entity_poly.type
_entity_poly.pdbx_seq_one_letter_code
_entity_poly.pdbx_strand_id
1 'polypeptide(L)'
;MFTARRAAAVLVALAAPVILSGCGGDDLAKVTYQRTTVPPQPGSGGAGPVPQGQVDVPELAVDKLRLVDACQLLTGEAVTQLGKPDKPLPLYQETCMVDVRDPADKQVKLNLRLDQRVFQPREQAAGGLDGLPLFEQRDGDKCSDTVLTDESAKMGIGLDVTYEQGEPCGTARRVLAKIIQRLKTDPPRIDVPPNSLRQVDPCSVLPKQEVADLLGADAAASQDSLHGCSAQATDPTKGSVVVEFRFSGPPVEAGKWKRITISGSVRGVQKYLTPSIERCEVEWEHKKYSGPLARDGETVRVEFANYLGDGTAPDACRKARQVAKQVLSELSG
;
A
#
# COMPACT_ATOMS: atom_id res chain seq x y z
N MET A 1 6.95 68.73 -19.30
CA MET A 1 8.30 69.34 -19.50
C MET A 1 9.20 68.28 -20.06
N PHE A 2 9.38 68.33 -21.34
CA PHE A 2 10.64 68.47 -22.11
C PHE A 2 11.67 67.35 -21.84
N THR A 3 12.21 66.62 -22.77
CA THR A 3 12.50 66.81 -24.20
C THR A 3 12.95 65.49 -24.83
N ALA A 4 12.52 65.33 -26.07
CA ALA A 4 13.04 64.33 -27.01
C ALA A 4 14.46 64.73 -27.51
N ARG A 5 15.27 63.71 -27.88
CA ARG A 5 16.29 63.92 -28.94
C ARG A 5 16.48 62.66 -29.77
N ARG A 6 16.26 62.84 -31.07
CA ARG A 6 16.54 61.94 -32.20
C ARG A 6 18.04 62.06 -32.58
N ALA A 7 18.58 60.99 -33.17
CA ALA A 7 19.57 61.01 -34.25
C ALA A 7 19.86 59.54 -34.59
N ALA A 8 19.57 59.02 -35.70
CA ALA A 8 20.00 59.22 -37.08
C ALA A 8 21.00 58.11 -37.51
N ALA A 9 20.60 57.49 -38.56
CA ALA A 9 21.14 56.36 -39.33
C ALA A 9 22.59 56.51 -39.84
N VAL A 10 23.27 55.34 -40.04
CA VAL A 10 24.17 55.15 -41.21
C VAL A 10 24.06 53.68 -41.67
N LEU A 11 23.61 53.54 -42.91
CA LEU A 11 23.69 52.35 -43.76
C LEU A 11 25.12 52.23 -44.31
N VAL A 12 25.74 51.05 -44.17
CA VAL A 12 26.87 50.64 -45.04
C VAL A 12 26.55 49.23 -45.56
N ALA A 13 26.24 49.18 -46.84
CA ALA A 13 26.16 47.96 -47.62
C ALA A 13 27.55 47.58 -48.11
N LEU A 14 27.99 46.35 -47.82
CA LEU A 14 29.16 45.75 -48.47
C LEU A 14 28.76 44.34 -48.91
N ALA A 15 28.66 44.16 -50.20
CA ALA A 15 28.54 42.90 -50.92
C ALA A 15 29.89 42.17 -50.93
N ALA A 16 29.89 40.88 -50.66
CA ALA A 16 31.02 39.99 -50.97
C ALA A 16 30.50 38.54 -51.22
N PRO A 17 31.22 37.76 -51.97
CA PRO A 17 30.67 36.76 -52.85
C PRO A 17 30.44 35.36 -52.21
N VAL A 18 29.45 34.69 -52.82
CA VAL A 18 29.13 33.28 -52.59
C VAL A 18 30.27 32.40 -53.07
N ILE A 19 30.88 31.63 -52.16
CA ILE A 19 31.69 30.48 -52.51
C ILE A 19 30.86 29.24 -52.07
N LEU A 20 30.28 28.55 -53.05
CA LEU A 20 29.73 27.20 -52.84
C LEU A 20 30.89 26.22 -52.72
N SER A 21 31.23 25.81 -51.53
CA SER A 21 31.99 24.62 -51.29
C SER A 21 31.00 23.57 -50.76
N GLY A 22 30.63 22.65 -51.61
CA GLY A 22 29.93 21.42 -51.19
C GLY A 22 30.86 20.56 -50.39
N CYS A 23 30.65 20.46 -49.11
CA CYS A 23 31.10 19.33 -48.28
C CYS A 23 29.91 18.44 -48.05
N GLY A 24 29.91 17.24 -48.61
CA GLY A 24 29.00 16.16 -48.23
C GLY A 24 29.27 15.84 -46.77
N GLY A 25 28.46 16.40 -45.89
CA GLY A 25 28.39 15.96 -44.50
C GLY A 25 27.48 14.77 -44.42
N ASP A 26 27.99 13.68 -43.92
CA ASP A 26 27.17 12.51 -43.55
C ASP A 26 25.98 12.98 -42.72
N ASP A 27 24.79 12.59 -43.15
CA ASP A 27 23.52 12.95 -42.50
C ASP A 27 23.46 12.24 -41.12
N LEU A 28 23.91 12.94 -40.08
CA LEU A 28 23.88 12.49 -38.68
C LEU A 28 22.47 12.20 -38.16
N ALA A 29 21.42 12.56 -38.91
CA ALA A 29 20.03 12.23 -38.60
C ALA A 29 19.68 10.75 -38.87
N LYS A 30 20.55 9.98 -39.53
CA LYS A 30 20.34 8.56 -39.85
C LYS A 30 21.14 7.59 -38.98
N VAL A 31 21.89 8.07 -37.98
CA VAL A 31 22.50 7.13 -37.01
C VAL A 31 21.42 6.72 -36.03
N THR A 32 20.65 5.72 -36.40
CA THR A 32 19.82 4.97 -35.44
C THR A 32 20.77 4.20 -34.54
N TYR A 33 21.11 4.80 -33.39
CA TYR A 33 21.64 4.03 -32.28
C TYR A 33 20.56 3.04 -31.89
N GLN A 34 20.76 1.77 -32.19
CA GLN A 34 20.00 0.73 -31.50
C GLN A 34 20.28 0.93 -30.01
N ARG A 35 19.32 1.51 -29.31
CA ARG A 35 19.33 1.45 -27.84
C ARG A 35 19.28 -0.01 -27.46
N THR A 36 20.45 -0.57 -27.21
CA THR A 36 20.54 -1.85 -26.49
C THR A 36 20.05 -1.54 -25.09
N THR A 37 18.76 -1.69 -24.86
CA THR A 37 18.21 -1.79 -23.50
C THR A 37 18.79 -3.08 -22.93
N VAL A 38 19.95 -2.96 -22.28
CA VAL A 38 20.44 -4.04 -21.43
C VAL A 38 19.37 -4.21 -20.34
N PRO A 39 18.69 -5.34 -20.27
CA PRO A 39 17.76 -5.57 -19.18
C PRO A 39 18.52 -5.35 -17.86
N PRO A 40 17.95 -4.66 -16.86
CA PRO A 40 18.61 -4.53 -15.57
C PRO A 40 18.89 -5.93 -15.05
N GLN A 41 20.14 -6.16 -14.68
CA GLN A 41 20.57 -7.46 -14.17
C GLN A 41 19.83 -7.70 -12.85
N PRO A 42 19.11 -8.82 -12.66
CA PRO A 42 18.42 -9.12 -11.43
C PRO A 42 19.36 -8.97 -10.23
N GLY A 43 19.01 -8.13 -9.26
CA GLY A 43 19.81 -7.93 -8.04
C GLY A 43 20.76 -6.74 -8.05
N SER A 44 20.83 -5.91 -9.10
CA SER A 44 21.76 -4.77 -9.16
C SER A 44 21.36 -3.54 -8.32
N GLY A 45 20.31 -3.59 -7.52
CA GLY A 45 19.91 -2.50 -6.58
C GLY A 45 19.68 -1.12 -7.23
N GLY A 46 19.70 -1.02 -8.56
CA GLY A 46 19.34 0.17 -9.31
C GLY A 46 17.87 0.15 -9.72
N ALA A 47 17.16 1.28 -9.62
CA ALA A 47 15.85 1.40 -10.23
C ALA A 47 15.99 1.37 -11.76
N GLY A 48 15.24 0.49 -12.41
CA GLY A 48 15.10 0.46 -13.88
C GLY A 48 14.16 1.58 -14.37
N PRO A 49 13.86 1.62 -15.68
CA PRO A 49 12.83 2.51 -16.20
C PRO A 49 11.46 2.18 -15.61
N VAL A 50 10.60 3.18 -15.47
CA VAL A 50 9.21 2.96 -15.01
C VAL A 50 8.50 2.04 -16.01
N PRO A 51 7.95 0.90 -15.57
CA PRO A 51 7.25 -0.03 -16.45
C PRO A 51 6.03 0.65 -17.08
N GLN A 52 5.81 0.38 -18.37
CA GLN A 52 4.64 0.85 -19.11
C GLN A 52 3.55 -0.24 -19.15
N GLY A 53 2.30 0.17 -19.28
CA GLY A 53 1.16 -0.75 -19.29
C GLY A 53 0.58 -1.04 -17.90
N GLN A 54 -0.47 -1.85 -17.86
CA GLN A 54 -1.14 -2.23 -16.61
C GLN A 54 -0.22 -3.13 -15.76
N VAL A 55 -0.26 -2.93 -14.45
CA VAL A 55 0.40 -3.85 -13.51
C VAL A 55 -0.49 -5.09 -13.40
N ASP A 56 0.01 -6.21 -13.90
CA ASP A 56 -0.67 -7.52 -13.84
C ASP A 56 0.36 -8.60 -13.52
N VAL A 57 0.47 -8.92 -12.23
CA VAL A 57 1.36 -9.96 -11.71
C VAL A 57 0.53 -10.88 -10.82
N PRO A 58 -0.01 -11.98 -11.38
CA PRO A 58 -0.95 -12.87 -10.69
C PRO A 58 -0.43 -13.39 -9.34
N GLU A 59 0.88 -13.59 -9.20
CA GLU A 59 1.52 -14.07 -7.98
C GLU A 59 1.47 -13.02 -6.84
N LEU A 60 1.33 -11.74 -7.20
CA LEU A 60 1.24 -10.61 -6.27
C LEU A 60 -0.19 -10.08 -6.13
N ALA A 61 -1.16 -10.79 -6.67
CA ALA A 61 -2.57 -10.45 -6.51
C ALA A 61 -2.97 -10.46 -5.02
N VAL A 62 -3.90 -9.62 -4.67
CA VAL A 62 -4.33 -9.40 -3.28
C VAL A 62 -4.73 -10.71 -2.58
N ASP A 63 -5.47 -11.59 -3.25
CA ASP A 63 -5.89 -12.90 -2.71
C ASP A 63 -4.69 -13.82 -2.41
N LYS A 64 -3.60 -13.69 -3.17
CA LYS A 64 -2.35 -14.44 -2.93
C LYS A 64 -1.57 -13.87 -1.75
N LEU A 65 -1.49 -12.54 -1.67
CA LEU A 65 -0.76 -11.85 -0.59
C LEU A 65 -1.41 -12.03 0.78
N ARG A 66 -2.74 -12.21 0.86
CA ARG A 66 -3.46 -12.50 2.13
C ARG A 66 -2.91 -13.70 2.90
N LEU A 67 -2.33 -14.67 2.21
CA LEU A 67 -1.84 -15.92 2.79
C LEU A 67 -0.32 -15.95 2.95
N VAL A 68 0.36 -14.83 2.74
CA VAL A 68 1.82 -14.76 2.85
C VAL A 68 2.24 -14.44 4.28
N ASP A 69 3.24 -15.19 4.77
CA ASP A 69 3.92 -14.86 6.02
C ASP A 69 4.99 -13.79 5.78
N ALA A 70 4.65 -12.54 6.12
CA ALA A 70 5.55 -11.40 5.98
C ALA A 70 6.88 -11.57 6.74
N CYS A 71 6.85 -12.24 7.90
CA CYS A 71 8.05 -12.46 8.70
C CYS A 71 9.00 -13.50 8.08
N GLN A 72 8.46 -14.51 7.43
CA GLN A 72 9.27 -15.48 6.69
C GLN A 72 9.95 -14.86 5.47
N LEU A 73 9.41 -13.77 4.89
CA LEU A 73 10.07 -13.02 3.82
C LEU A 73 11.32 -12.27 4.31
N LEU A 74 11.34 -11.86 5.59
CA LEU A 74 12.48 -11.21 6.24
C LEU A 74 13.45 -12.23 6.87
N THR A 75 13.47 -13.45 6.35
CA THR A 75 14.46 -14.49 6.67
C THR A 75 15.25 -14.87 5.41
N GLY A 76 16.32 -15.63 5.58
CA GLY A 76 17.10 -16.13 4.45
C GLY A 76 17.93 -15.05 3.75
N GLU A 77 18.26 -15.30 2.46
CA GLU A 77 19.26 -14.53 1.72
C GLU A 77 18.96 -13.04 1.61
N ALA A 78 17.68 -12.65 1.48
CA ALA A 78 17.29 -11.25 1.35
C ALA A 78 17.84 -10.37 2.50
N VAL A 79 17.97 -10.94 3.69
CA VAL A 79 18.36 -10.24 4.91
C VAL A 79 19.76 -10.63 5.39
N THR A 80 20.14 -11.91 5.30
CA THR A 80 21.45 -12.40 5.77
C THR A 80 22.63 -11.84 4.98
N GLN A 81 22.42 -11.42 3.74
CA GLN A 81 23.45 -10.69 2.96
C GLN A 81 23.79 -9.31 3.53
N LEU A 82 22.93 -8.73 4.37
CA LEU A 82 23.19 -7.46 5.06
C LEU A 82 24.05 -7.64 6.30
N GLY A 83 24.05 -8.83 6.89
CA GLY A 83 24.75 -9.14 8.12
C GLY A 83 24.04 -10.19 8.97
N LYS A 84 24.07 -10.02 10.29
CA LYS A 84 23.43 -10.94 11.25
C LYS A 84 22.07 -10.42 11.63
N PRO A 85 20.96 -11.03 11.16
CA PRO A 85 19.62 -10.64 11.55
C PRO A 85 19.25 -11.15 12.95
N ASP A 86 18.45 -10.37 13.65
CA ASP A 86 17.69 -10.81 14.80
C ASP A 86 16.47 -11.64 14.36
N LYS A 87 15.71 -12.15 15.34
CA LYS A 87 14.46 -12.83 15.04
C LYS A 87 13.43 -11.82 14.54
N PRO A 88 12.80 -12.06 13.37
CA PRO A 88 11.74 -11.17 12.88
C PRO A 88 10.58 -11.05 13.87
N LEU A 89 10.06 -9.83 14.00
CA LEU A 89 8.98 -9.48 14.92
C LEU A 89 7.72 -9.10 14.12
N PRO A 90 6.63 -9.84 14.22
CA PRO A 90 5.36 -9.44 13.64
C PRO A 90 4.82 -8.23 14.40
N LEU A 91 4.51 -7.14 13.67
CA LEU A 91 3.90 -5.93 14.21
C LEU A 91 2.37 -5.97 14.05
N TYR A 92 1.94 -6.28 12.85
CA TYR A 92 0.55 -6.52 12.45
C TYR A 92 0.52 -7.72 11.53
N GLN A 93 -0.64 -8.05 10.98
CA GLN A 93 -0.84 -9.25 10.17
C GLN A 93 0.04 -9.29 8.91
N GLU A 94 0.11 -8.15 8.22
CA GLU A 94 0.81 -7.98 6.94
C GLU A 94 2.14 -7.25 7.10
N THR A 95 2.54 -6.98 8.37
CA THR A 95 3.70 -6.17 8.68
C THR A 95 4.67 -6.93 9.57
N CYS A 96 5.91 -6.98 9.16
CA CYS A 96 6.99 -7.58 9.94
C CYS A 96 8.23 -6.71 9.96
N MET A 97 8.90 -6.67 11.09
CA MET A 97 10.14 -5.94 11.31
C MET A 97 11.28 -6.89 11.66
N VAL A 98 12.49 -6.56 11.21
CA VAL A 98 13.71 -7.23 11.63
C VAL A 98 14.84 -6.20 11.78
N ASP A 99 15.63 -6.36 12.83
CA ASP A 99 16.89 -5.66 13.02
C ASP A 99 18.04 -6.54 12.53
N VAL A 100 19.02 -5.94 11.84
CA VAL A 100 20.19 -6.62 11.31
C VAL A 100 21.45 -5.88 11.78
N ARG A 101 22.46 -6.61 12.23
CA ARG A 101 23.80 -6.09 12.47
C ARG A 101 24.66 -6.31 11.23
N ASP A 102 25.12 -5.23 10.60
CA ASP A 102 26.02 -5.33 9.46
C ASP A 102 27.44 -5.78 9.89
N PRO A 103 28.35 -6.09 8.96
CA PRO A 103 29.72 -6.48 9.28
C PRO A 103 30.54 -5.43 10.03
N ALA A 104 30.12 -4.15 10.02
CA ALA A 104 30.72 -3.06 10.78
C ALA A 104 29.99 -2.78 12.11
N ASP A 105 29.12 -3.70 12.55
CA ASP A 105 28.29 -3.63 13.77
C ASP A 105 27.28 -2.47 13.77
N LYS A 106 26.92 -1.95 12.60
CA LYS A 106 25.88 -0.93 12.47
C LYS A 106 24.51 -1.58 12.40
N GLN A 107 23.51 -0.89 12.94
CA GLN A 107 22.13 -1.36 12.92
C GLN A 107 21.45 -0.99 11.59
N VAL A 108 20.85 -1.98 10.96
CA VAL A 108 19.92 -1.84 9.83
C VAL A 108 18.56 -2.31 10.27
N LYS A 109 17.54 -1.45 10.24
CA LYS A 109 16.15 -1.80 10.56
C LYS A 109 15.38 -1.94 9.27
N LEU A 110 14.66 -3.06 9.14
CA LEU A 110 13.79 -3.34 8.01
C LEU A 110 12.35 -3.48 8.52
N ASN A 111 11.41 -2.80 7.87
CA ASN A 111 9.98 -2.92 8.15
C ASN A 111 9.24 -3.18 6.84
N LEU A 112 8.78 -4.42 6.65
CA LEU A 112 8.06 -4.89 5.47
C LEU A 112 6.55 -4.78 5.70
N ARG A 113 5.83 -4.25 4.70
CA ARG A 113 4.36 -4.19 4.63
C ARG A 113 3.88 -4.75 3.30
N LEU A 114 2.98 -5.71 3.34
CA LEU A 114 2.44 -6.36 2.14
C LEU A 114 1.21 -5.63 1.56
N ASP A 115 0.68 -4.64 2.27
CA ASP A 115 -0.53 -3.87 1.92
C ASP A 115 -0.31 -2.35 1.96
N GLN A 116 0.88 -1.90 1.58
CA GLN A 116 1.19 -0.48 1.56
C GLN A 116 0.32 0.27 0.54
N ARG A 117 -0.40 1.28 1.01
CA ARG A 117 -1.19 2.15 0.11
C ARG A 117 -0.27 3.05 -0.70
N VAL A 118 -0.58 3.18 -1.99
CA VAL A 118 0.12 4.05 -2.95
C VAL A 118 -0.87 5.11 -3.44
N PHE A 119 -0.69 6.33 -2.99
CA PHE A 119 -1.56 7.46 -3.37
C PHE A 119 -0.94 8.31 -4.50
N GLN A 120 0.36 8.17 -4.71
CA GLN A 120 1.06 8.87 -5.78
C GLN A 120 0.63 8.30 -7.15
N PRO A 121 0.44 9.17 -8.15
CA PRO A 121 0.22 8.72 -9.51
C PRO A 121 1.48 8.05 -10.07
N ARG A 122 1.32 7.12 -11.01
CA ARG A 122 2.42 6.34 -11.60
C ARG A 122 3.55 7.19 -12.18
N GLU A 123 3.21 8.36 -12.71
CA GLU A 123 4.17 9.30 -13.30
C GLU A 123 5.19 9.84 -12.28
N GLN A 124 4.88 9.71 -10.99
CA GLN A 124 5.79 10.07 -9.89
C GLN A 124 6.64 8.90 -9.40
N ALA A 125 6.54 7.73 -10.05
CA ALA A 125 7.41 6.62 -9.72
C ALA A 125 8.89 6.99 -9.98
N ALA A 126 9.76 6.64 -9.03
CA ALA A 126 11.19 6.88 -9.12
C ALA A 126 11.88 5.97 -10.15
N GLY A 127 11.19 4.92 -10.60
CA GLY A 127 11.69 3.93 -11.55
C GLY A 127 10.89 2.65 -11.54
N GLY A 128 11.51 1.55 -11.98
CA GLY A 128 10.96 0.21 -11.93
C GLY A 128 11.82 -0.73 -11.11
N LEU A 129 11.19 -1.63 -10.37
CA LEU A 129 11.84 -2.70 -9.64
C LEU A 129 11.16 -4.02 -9.97
N ASP A 130 11.90 -4.94 -10.56
CA ASP A 130 11.41 -6.28 -10.95
C ASP A 130 10.13 -6.27 -11.81
N GLY A 131 10.02 -5.27 -12.69
CA GLY A 131 8.87 -5.06 -13.58
C GLY A 131 7.69 -4.32 -12.97
N LEU A 132 7.81 -3.79 -11.75
CA LEU A 132 6.78 -3.04 -11.03
C LEU A 132 7.18 -1.56 -10.88
N PRO A 133 6.24 -0.60 -10.91
CA PRO A 133 6.52 0.80 -10.60
C PRO A 133 7.01 0.94 -9.16
N LEU A 134 8.16 1.60 -8.98
CA LEU A 134 8.80 1.84 -7.68
C LEU A 134 8.59 3.30 -7.26
N PHE A 135 8.05 3.49 -6.08
CA PHE A 135 7.99 4.76 -5.37
C PHE A 135 9.02 4.77 -4.26
N GLU A 136 9.94 5.71 -4.30
CA GLU A 136 11.04 5.83 -3.34
C GLU A 136 10.97 7.19 -2.65
N GLN A 137 11.07 7.17 -1.34
CA GLN A 137 11.16 8.37 -0.53
C GLN A 137 12.33 8.25 0.44
N ARG A 138 13.30 9.16 0.32
CA ARG A 138 14.44 9.24 1.22
C ARG A 138 14.25 10.37 2.24
N ASP A 139 14.57 10.08 3.51
CA ASP A 139 14.61 11.05 4.59
C ASP A 139 15.82 10.76 5.50
N GLY A 140 16.95 11.44 5.22
CA GLY A 140 18.20 11.23 5.93
C GLY A 140 18.74 9.81 5.85
N ASP A 141 18.76 9.12 6.98
CA ASP A 141 19.19 7.72 7.15
C ASP A 141 18.07 6.71 6.90
N LYS A 142 16.90 7.17 6.47
CA LYS A 142 15.73 6.35 6.15
C LYS A 142 15.42 6.36 4.68
N CYS A 143 14.89 5.24 4.19
CA CYS A 143 14.30 5.12 2.88
C CYS A 143 13.05 4.26 2.94
N SER A 144 11.99 4.73 2.31
CA SER A 144 10.75 3.99 2.09
C SER A 144 10.62 3.68 0.62
N ASP A 145 10.73 2.42 0.26
CA ASP A 145 10.49 1.90 -1.09
C ASP A 145 9.14 1.19 -1.11
N THR A 146 8.33 1.49 -2.11
CA THR A 146 7.06 0.81 -2.34
C THR A 146 6.93 0.46 -3.82
N VAL A 147 6.66 -0.80 -4.12
CA VAL A 147 6.29 -1.24 -5.47
C VAL A 147 4.79 -1.37 -5.56
N LEU A 148 4.20 -0.84 -6.63
CA LEU A 148 2.77 -0.97 -6.90
C LEU A 148 2.48 -2.36 -7.45
N THR A 149 1.56 -3.09 -6.82
CA THR A 149 1.14 -4.44 -7.23
C THR A 149 -0.29 -4.49 -7.75
N ASP A 150 -1.14 -3.54 -7.33
CA ASP A 150 -2.53 -3.39 -7.78
C ASP A 150 -2.87 -1.90 -7.95
N GLU A 151 -3.09 -1.49 -9.21
CA GLU A 151 -3.46 -0.10 -9.52
C GLU A 151 -4.89 0.24 -9.11
N SER A 152 -5.80 -0.72 -9.20
CA SER A 152 -7.21 -0.50 -8.89
C SER A 152 -7.44 -0.31 -7.40
N ALA A 153 -6.79 -1.14 -6.59
CA ALA A 153 -6.78 -1.03 -5.14
C ALA A 153 -5.79 0.01 -4.62
N LYS A 154 -4.93 0.58 -5.48
CA LYS A 154 -3.81 1.47 -5.09
C LYS A 154 -2.96 0.82 -3.99
N MET A 155 -2.63 -0.44 -4.17
CA MET A 155 -1.95 -1.26 -3.19
C MET A 155 -0.59 -1.73 -3.71
N GLY A 156 0.35 -1.86 -2.80
CA GLY A 156 1.70 -2.29 -3.11
C GLY A 156 2.40 -2.95 -1.93
N ILE A 157 3.62 -3.35 -2.15
CA ILE A 157 4.50 -3.91 -1.13
C ILE A 157 5.53 -2.85 -0.76
N GLY A 158 5.55 -2.45 0.51
CA GLY A 158 6.44 -1.42 1.05
C GLY A 158 7.54 -2.01 1.93
N LEU A 159 8.74 -1.44 1.83
CA LEU A 159 9.87 -1.73 2.69
C LEU A 159 10.49 -0.42 3.19
N ASP A 160 10.38 -0.17 4.49
CA ASP A 160 11.11 0.93 5.12
C ASP A 160 12.46 0.39 5.63
N VAL A 161 13.52 1.12 5.33
CA VAL A 161 14.87 0.83 5.79
C VAL A 161 15.41 2.03 6.56
N THR A 162 15.87 1.81 7.79
CA THR A 162 16.70 2.77 8.51
C THR A 162 18.12 2.22 8.57
N TYR A 163 19.10 2.98 8.09
CA TYR A 163 20.50 2.55 8.06
C TYR A 163 21.43 3.73 8.31
N GLU A 164 21.73 3.99 9.58
CA GLU A 164 22.62 5.07 9.97
C GLU A 164 24.00 4.92 9.32
N GLN A 165 24.49 6.01 8.70
CA GLN A 165 25.79 6.06 8.01
C GLN A 165 25.95 5.01 6.89
N GLY A 166 24.83 4.50 6.33
CA GLY A 166 24.82 3.57 5.20
C GLY A 166 24.05 4.12 4.00
N GLU A 167 23.71 3.24 3.07
CA GLU A 167 22.88 3.55 1.90
C GLU A 167 21.49 2.91 2.04
N PRO A 168 20.53 3.61 2.70
CA PRO A 168 19.23 3.02 3.01
C PRO A 168 18.43 2.69 1.75
N CYS A 169 18.39 3.57 0.71
CA CYS A 169 17.61 3.31 -0.50
C CYS A 169 18.21 2.19 -1.36
N GLY A 170 19.52 2.15 -1.54
CA GLY A 170 20.18 1.04 -2.21
C GLY A 170 19.94 -0.31 -1.48
N THR A 171 19.90 -0.28 -0.15
CA THR A 171 19.58 -1.45 0.67
C THR A 171 18.12 -1.85 0.51
N ALA A 172 17.18 -0.88 0.58
CA ALA A 172 15.76 -1.11 0.39
C ALA A 172 15.46 -1.77 -0.95
N ARG A 173 15.97 -1.23 -2.05
CA ARG A 173 15.79 -1.81 -3.39
C ARG A 173 16.32 -3.23 -3.52
N ARG A 174 17.52 -3.52 -3.00
CA ARG A 174 18.08 -4.89 -3.07
C ARG A 174 17.25 -5.89 -2.28
N VAL A 175 16.85 -5.55 -1.06
CA VAL A 175 16.04 -6.42 -0.22
C VAL A 175 14.65 -6.61 -0.82
N LEU A 176 14.00 -5.53 -1.24
CA LEU A 176 12.66 -5.56 -1.82
C LEU A 176 12.63 -6.38 -3.13
N ALA A 177 13.64 -6.25 -3.99
CA ALA A 177 13.76 -7.08 -5.20
C ALA A 177 13.81 -8.58 -4.87
N LYS A 178 14.59 -8.97 -3.86
CA LYS A 178 14.67 -10.39 -3.41
C LYS A 178 13.33 -10.87 -2.83
N ILE A 179 12.63 -10.02 -2.09
CA ILE A 179 11.30 -10.32 -1.55
C ILE A 179 10.31 -10.54 -2.70
N ILE A 180 10.28 -9.66 -3.71
CA ILE A 180 9.40 -9.78 -4.87
C ILE A 180 9.69 -11.06 -5.66
N GLN A 181 10.96 -11.38 -5.90
CA GLN A 181 11.36 -12.62 -6.56
C GLN A 181 10.85 -13.84 -5.78
N ARG A 182 11.01 -13.85 -4.45
CA ARG A 182 10.54 -14.95 -3.61
C ARG A 182 9.02 -15.07 -3.63
N LEU A 183 8.30 -13.94 -3.62
CA LEU A 183 6.84 -13.92 -3.73
C LEU A 183 6.36 -14.51 -5.07
N LYS A 184 7.08 -14.27 -6.16
CA LYS A 184 6.75 -14.79 -7.50
C LYS A 184 7.08 -16.27 -7.67
N THR A 185 8.04 -16.81 -6.94
CA THR A 185 8.54 -18.18 -7.16
C THR A 185 8.13 -19.18 -6.08
N ASP A 186 8.34 -18.84 -4.81
CA ASP A 186 8.09 -19.70 -3.65
C ASP A 186 7.68 -18.84 -2.43
N PRO A 187 6.47 -18.28 -2.44
CA PRO A 187 5.99 -17.44 -1.35
C PRO A 187 5.78 -18.25 -0.07
N PRO A 188 6.35 -17.82 1.07
CA PRO A 188 6.07 -18.48 2.34
C PRO A 188 4.60 -18.28 2.72
N ARG A 189 3.90 -19.37 2.99
CA ARG A 189 2.47 -19.36 3.28
C ARG A 189 2.21 -19.53 4.77
N ILE A 190 1.20 -18.78 5.25
CA ILE A 190 0.62 -19.03 6.56
C ILE A 190 -0.23 -20.29 6.47
N ASP A 191 -0.07 -21.22 7.40
CA ASP A 191 -0.98 -22.33 7.57
C ASP A 191 -2.28 -21.81 8.22
N VAL A 192 -3.38 -21.87 7.48
CA VAL A 192 -4.67 -21.34 7.94
C VAL A 192 -5.69 -22.46 8.07
N PRO A 193 -6.51 -22.47 9.14
CA PRO A 193 -7.55 -23.47 9.30
C PRO A 193 -8.66 -23.28 8.23
N PRO A 194 -9.42 -24.35 7.94
CA PRO A 194 -10.58 -24.24 7.06
C PRO A 194 -11.55 -23.13 7.52
N ASN A 195 -12.12 -22.39 6.58
CA ASN A 195 -13.05 -21.28 6.81
C ASN A 195 -12.42 -20.11 7.62
N SER A 196 -11.12 -19.89 7.46
CA SER A 196 -10.45 -18.71 8.01
C SER A 196 -10.81 -17.47 7.22
N LEU A 197 -11.00 -16.35 7.92
CA LEU A 197 -11.18 -15.02 7.32
C LEU A 197 -9.98 -14.58 6.48
N ARG A 198 -8.80 -15.20 6.66
CA ARG A 198 -7.64 -14.95 5.81
C ARG A 198 -7.88 -15.33 4.34
N GLN A 199 -8.80 -16.24 4.08
CA GLN A 199 -9.17 -16.69 2.73
C GLN A 199 -10.34 -15.90 2.14
N VAL A 200 -11.04 -15.11 2.97
CA VAL A 200 -12.24 -14.37 2.56
C VAL A 200 -11.84 -13.00 2.00
N ASP A 201 -12.46 -12.64 0.88
CA ASP A 201 -12.39 -11.27 0.39
C ASP A 201 -13.29 -10.36 1.25
N PRO A 202 -12.73 -9.36 1.97
CA PRO A 202 -13.54 -8.48 2.80
C PRO A 202 -14.57 -7.66 2.00
N CYS A 203 -14.32 -7.40 0.71
CA CYS A 203 -15.28 -6.72 -0.14
C CYS A 203 -16.46 -7.62 -0.56
N SER A 204 -16.28 -8.94 -0.56
CA SER A 204 -17.35 -9.87 -0.90
C SER A 204 -18.44 -9.94 0.17
N VAL A 205 -18.10 -9.63 1.43
CA VAL A 205 -19.05 -9.64 2.56
C VAL A 205 -19.60 -8.26 2.89
N LEU A 206 -19.18 -7.22 2.18
CA LEU A 206 -19.75 -5.88 2.36
C LEU A 206 -21.13 -5.82 1.67
N PRO A 207 -22.24 -5.66 2.41
CA PRO A 207 -23.58 -5.81 1.85
C PRO A 207 -23.93 -4.63 0.95
N LYS A 208 -23.95 -4.85 -0.36
CA LYS A 208 -24.14 -3.79 -1.38
C LYS A 208 -25.41 -2.97 -1.18
N GLN A 209 -26.54 -3.64 -0.91
CA GLN A 209 -27.82 -2.93 -0.73
C GLN A 209 -27.78 -2.05 0.54
N GLU A 210 -27.29 -2.59 1.64
CA GLU A 210 -27.16 -1.86 2.90
C GLU A 210 -26.25 -0.64 2.76
N VAL A 211 -25.13 -0.80 2.05
CA VAL A 211 -24.21 0.29 1.73
C VAL A 211 -24.90 1.36 0.90
N ALA A 212 -25.66 0.96 -0.13
CA ALA A 212 -26.41 1.89 -0.98
C ALA A 212 -27.48 2.65 -0.20
N ASP A 213 -28.16 2.00 0.73
CA ASP A 213 -29.18 2.63 1.58
C ASP A 213 -28.59 3.63 2.57
N LEU A 214 -27.38 3.36 3.08
CA LEU A 214 -26.70 4.22 4.04
C LEU A 214 -25.93 5.38 3.39
N LEU A 215 -25.26 5.10 2.27
CA LEU A 215 -24.29 6.00 1.68
C LEU A 215 -24.75 6.60 0.34
N GLY A 216 -25.75 5.99 -0.31
CA GLY A 216 -26.22 6.32 -1.65
C GLY A 216 -25.86 5.25 -2.68
N ALA A 217 -26.63 5.19 -3.77
CA ALA A 217 -26.49 4.16 -4.79
C ALA A 217 -25.17 4.22 -5.59
N ASP A 218 -24.48 5.35 -5.50
CA ASP A 218 -23.19 5.63 -6.14
C ASP A 218 -21.97 5.32 -5.23
N ALA A 219 -22.24 4.87 -4.00
CA ALA A 219 -21.16 4.45 -3.10
C ALA A 219 -20.44 3.20 -3.65
N ALA A 220 -19.14 3.33 -3.84
CA ALA A 220 -18.30 2.27 -4.37
C ALA A 220 -17.47 1.61 -3.26
N ALA A 221 -17.53 0.28 -3.20
CA ALA A 221 -16.63 -0.49 -2.35
C ALA A 221 -15.25 -0.59 -3.00
N SER A 222 -14.21 -0.43 -2.21
CA SER A 222 -12.82 -0.62 -2.60
C SER A 222 -12.03 -1.31 -1.51
N GLN A 223 -11.11 -2.16 -1.91
CA GLN A 223 -10.17 -2.78 -0.97
C GLN A 223 -9.15 -1.74 -0.50
N ASP A 224 -8.96 -1.61 0.80
CA ASP A 224 -8.05 -0.63 1.41
C ASP A 224 -6.88 -1.27 2.19
N SER A 225 -6.97 -2.57 2.47
CA SER A 225 -5.87 -3.41 2.95
C SER A 225 -6.07 -4.85 2.46
N LEU A 226 -5.14 -5.76 2.73
CA LEU A 226 -5.31 -7.18 2.36
C LEU A 226 -6.55 -7.79 3.02
N HIS A 227 -6.94 -7.31 4.19
CA HIS A 227 -8.05 -7.82 4.99
C HIS A 227 -9.10 -6.75 5.31
N GLY A 228 -9.13 -5.66 4.57
CA GLY A 228 -10.07 -4.56 4.75
C GLY A 228 -10.74 -4.12 3.45
N CYS A 229 -12.01 -3.77 3.55
CA CYS A 229 -12.80 -3.17 2.49
C CYS A 229 -13.56 -1.96 3.01
N SER A 230 -13.54 -0.87 2.28
CA SER A 230 -14.30 0.32 2.59
C SER A 230 -15.26 0.67 1.47
N ALA A 231 -16.40 1.24 1.83
CA ALA A 231 -17.28 1.93 0.89
C ALA A 231 -17.42 3.38 1.35
N GLN A 232 -17.27 4.30 0.42
CA GLN A 232 -17.37 5.72 0.69
C GLN A 232 -18.48 6.34 -0.18
N ALA A 233 -19.27 7.22 0.44
CA ALA A 233 -20.24 7.99 -0.30
C ALA A 233 -19.55 9.03 -1.18
N THR A 234 -20.11 9.29 -2.36
CA THR A 234 -19.71 10.44 -3.20
C THR A 234 -20.05 11.76 -2.53
N ASP A 235 -21.19 11.81 -1.83
CA ASP A 235 -21.54 12.91 -0.93
C ASP A 235 -20.79 12.74 0.41
N PRO A 236 -19.80 13.59 0.72
CA PRO A 236 -18.97 13.43 1.91
C PRO A 236 -19.75 13.55 3.24
N THR A 237 -20.96 14.10 3.21
CA THR A 237 -21.82 14.24 4.40
C THR A 237 -22.49 12.92 4.80
N LYS A 238 -22.49 11.92 3.93
CA LYS A 238 -23.07 10.59 4.21
C LYS A 238 -22.09 9.64 4.89
N GLY A 239 -20.78 9.89 4.73
CA GLY A 239 -19.72 9.15 5.43
C GLY A 239 -19.20 7.92 4.69
N SER A 240 -18.69 6.96 5.46
CA SER A 240 -18.09 5.72 4.97
C SER A 240 -18.41 4.53 5.87
N VAL A 241 -18.33 3.33 5.29
CA VAL A 241 -18.39 2.04 6.00
C VAL A 241 -17.09 1.30 5.75
N VAL A 242 -16.51 0.68 6.79
CA VAL A 242 -15.33 -0.17 6.70
C VAL A 242 -15.65 -1.53 7.31
N VAL A 243 -15.24 -2.60 6.62
CA VAL A 243 -15.18 -3.97 7.16
C VAL A 243 -13.73 -4.39 7.17
N GLU A 244 -13.24 -4.85 8.32
CA GLU A 244 -11.85 -5.28 8.51
C GLU A 244 -11.81 -6.60 9.27
N PHE A 245 -11.06 -7.57 8.74
CA PHE A 245 -10.73 -8.81 9.42
C PHE A 245 -9.42 -8.66 10.17
N ARG A 246 -9.43 -8.99 11.44
CA ARG A 246 -8.27 -8.88 12.32
C ARG A 246 -7.92 -10.25 12.90
N PHE A 247 -6.64 -10.52 12.99
CA PHE A 247 -6.10 -11.77 13.54
C PHE A 247 -5.40 -11.43 14.87
N SER A 248 -6.22 -11.18 15.86
CA SER A 248 -5.81 -10.77 17.21
C SER A 248 -6.66 -11.48 18.26
N GLY A 249 -6.35 -11.24 19.53
CA GLY A 249 -7.19 -11.77 20.62
C GLY A 249 -8.64 -11.28 20.54
N PRO A 250 -9.55 -11.92 21.28
CA PRO A 250 -10.97 -11.57 21.25
C PRO A 250 -11.18 -10.12 21.71
N PRO A 251 -12.21 -9.44 21.16
CA PRO A 251 -12.57 -8.12 21.60
C PRO A 251 -12.97 -8.11 23.07
N VAL A 252 -12.43 -7.15 23.83
CA VAL A 252 -12.66 -7.04 25.27
C VAL A 252 -13.43 -5.77 25.62
N GLU A 253 -14.29 -5.88 26.64
CA GLU A 253 -14.97 -4.74 27.24
C GLU A 253 -13.99 -3.98 28.12
N ALA A 254 -13.41 -2.90 27.60
CA ALA A 254 -12.48 -2.04 28.33
C ALA A 254 -12.58 -0.59 27.89
N GLY A 255 -12.43 0.34 28.82
CA GLY A 255 -12.48 1.78 28.51
C GLY A 255 -13.81 2.22 27.91
N LYS A 256 -13.78 2.68 26.65
CA LYS A 256 -14.97 3.11 25.90
C LYS A 256 -15.72 1.97 25.21
N TRP A 257 -15.18 0.76 25.20
CA TRP A 257 -15.84 -0.42 24.62
C TRP A 257 -16.94 -0.93 25.52
N LYS A 258 -18.12 -1.14 24.95
CA LYS A 258 -19.29 -1.66 25.66
C LYS A 258 -19.75 -2.95 24.99
N ARG A 259 -20.09 -3.94 25.79
CA ARG A 259 -20.65 -5.21 25.30
C ARG A 259 -22.01 -5.00 24.66
N ILE A 260 -22.24 -5.66 23.52
CA ILE A 260 -23.48 -5.64 22.77
C ILE A 260 -23.87 -7.05 22.29
N THR A 261 -25.12 -7.24 21.92
CA THR A 261 -25.57 -8.37 21.08
C THR A 261 -25.67 -7.87 19.65
N ILE A 262 -24.99 -8.56 18.73
CA ILE A 262 -25.04 -8.23 17.30
C ILE A 262 -26.28 -8.91 16.68
N SER A 263 -26.37 -10.26 16.77
CA SER A 263 -27.53 -11.03 16.30
C SER A 263 -27.57 -12.37 17.04
N GLY A 264 -28.75 -12.83 17.42
CA GLY A 264 -28.94 -14.13 18.08
C GLY A 264 -28.04 -14.28 19.31
N SER A 265 -27.18 -15.31 19.31
CA SER A 265 -26.20 -15.59 20.38
C SER A 265 -24.88 -14.87 20.20
N VAL A 266 -24.63 -14.21 19.06
CA VAL A 266 -23.34 -13.55 18.77
C VAL A 266 -23.21 -12.28 19.57
N ARG A 267 -22.19 -12.27 20.42
CA ARG A 267 -21.80 -11.15 21.26
C ARG A 267 -20.60 -10.42 20.66
N GLY A 268 -20.53 -9.12 20.88
CA GLY A 268 -19.41 -8.29 20.47
C GLY A 268 -19.27 -7.10 21.39
N VAL A 269 -18.43 -6.18 21.01
CA VAL A 269 -18.23 -4.89 21.68
C VAL A 269 -18.48 -3.77 20.70
N GLN A 270 -18.90 -2.61 21.23
CA GLN A 270 -19.14 -1.41 20.48
C GLN A 270 -18.41 -0.24 21.13
N LYS A 271 -17.82 0.63 20.31
CA LYS A 271 -17.14 1.84 20.78
C LYS A 271 -17.55 3.02 19.93
N TYR A 272 -17.98 4.06 20.60
CA TYR A 272 -18.09 5.39 20.01
C TYR A 272 -16.79 6.16 20.25
N LEU A 273 -16.17 6.69 19.19
CA LEU A 273 -14.80 7.16 19.29
C LEU A 273 -14.66 8.59 19.79
N THR A 274 -15.43 9.52 19.28
CA THR A 274 -15.40 10.91 19.76
C THR A 274 -16.74 11.62 19.57
N PRO A 275 -17.09 12.59 20.44
CA PRO A 275 -18.30 13.38 20.24
C PRO A 275 -18.27 14.31 19.02
N SER A 276 -17.07 14.64 18.52
CA SER A 276 -16.86 15.59 17.43
C SER A 276 -16.86 14.96 16.04
N ILE A 277 -16.88 13.62 15.96
CA ILE A 277 -16.90 12.86 14.71
C ILE A 277 -17.93 11.75 14.87
N GLU A 278 -18.90 11.71 13.96
CA GLU A 278 -19.87 10.64 13.90
C GLU A 278 -19.19 9.33 13.51
N ARG A 279 -18.59 8.62 14.48
CA ARG A 279 -17.80 7.40 14.23
C ARG A 279 -18.06 6.35 15.30
N CYS A 280 -18.48 5.16 14.87
CA CYS A 280 -18.70 4.03 15.74
C CYS A 280 -18.12 2.75 15.17
N GLU A 281 -17.48 1.96 16.01
CA GLU A 281 -16.93 0.65 15.71
C GLU A 281 -17.75 -0.42 16.42
N VAL A 282 -17.97 -1.55 15.73
CA VAL A 282 -18.52 -2.80 16.23
C VAL A 282 -17.53 -3.90 15.94
N GLU A 283 -17.17 -4.70 16.94
CA GLU A 283 -16.20 -5.78 16.79
C GLU A 283 -16.69 -7.04 17.48
N TRP A 284 -16.48 -8.21 16.83
CA TRP A 284 -16.81 -9.51 17.42
C TRP A 284 -15.80 -10.58 17.04
N GLU A 285 -15.70 -11.61 17.90
CA GLU A 285 -14.92 -12.80 17.63
C GLU A 285 -15.68 -13.68 16.61
N HIS A 286 -15.05 -13.92 15.46
CA HIS A 286 -15.57 -14.82 14.45
C HIS A 286 -15.16 -16.27 14.74
N LYS A 287 -13.87 -16.48 15.04
CA LYS A 287 -13.32 -17.80 15.32
C LYS A 287 -12.19 -17.71 16.33
N LYS A 288 -12.20 -18.68 17.28
CA LYS A 288 -11.05 -18.91 18.16
C LYS A 288 -10.02 -19.70 17.40
N TYR A 289 -8.83 -19.18 17.33
CA TYR A 289 -7.69 -19.85 16.74
C TYR A 289 -6.70 -20.25 17.82
N SER A 290 -6.28 -21.53 17.82
CA SER A 290 -5.27 -22.06 18.73
C SER A 290 -3.93 -22.21 18.00
N GLY A 291 -3.36 -21.11 17.56
CA GLY A 291 -2.02 -21.09 16.95
C GLY A 291 -0.91 -21.05 18.00
N PRO A 292 0.37 -21.02 17.58
CA PRO A 292 1.51 -20.93 18.50
C PRO A 292 1.52 -19.67 19.36
N LEU A 293 0.75 -18.66 19.00
CA LEU A 293 0.47 -17.48 19.83
C LEU A 293 -0.98 -17.59 20.32
N ALA A 294 -1.19 -17.89 21.58
CA ALA A 294 -2.53 -18.06 22.20
C ALA A 294 -3.46 -16.83 22.08
N ARG A 295 -3.10 -15.83 21.29
CA ARG A 295 -3.82 -14.59 21.04
C ARG A 295 -4.51 -14.55 19.68
N ASP A 296 -4.32 -15.58 18.82
CA ASP A 296 -4.71 -15.51 17.42
C ASP A 296 -6.15 -16.02 17.24
N GLY A 297 -7.11 -15.21 17.70
CA GLY A 297 -8.50 -15.32 17.26
C GLY A 297 -8.70 -14.57 15.94
N GLU A 298 -9.76 -14.89 15.24
CA GLU A 298 -10.23 -14.10 14.11
C GLU A 298 -11.38 -13.21 14.54
N THR A 299 -11.21 -11.91 14.36
CA THR A 299 -12.22 -10.91 14.71
C THR A 299 -12.66 -10.15 13.46
N VAL A 300 -13.90 -9.72 13.45
CA VAL A 300 -14.46 -8.84 12.43
C VAL A 300 -14.74 -7.51 13.07
N ARG A 301 -14.26 -6.46 12.45
CA ARG A 301 -14.55 -5.08 12.80
C ARG A 301 -15.38 -4.44 11.70
N VAL A 302 -16.45 -3.79 12.09
CA VAL A 302 -17.26 -2.92 11.23
C VAL A 302 -17.23 -1.52 11.80
N GLU A 303 -16.93 -0.55 10.96
CA GLU A 303 -16.93 0.86 11.31
C GLU A 303 -17.89 1.62 10.42
N PHE A 304 -18.65 2.54 11.00
CA PHE A 304 -19.30 3.64 10.31
C PHE A 304 -18.64 4.96 10.75
N ALA A 305 -18.26 5.81 9.79
CA ALA A 305 -17.67 7.11 10.07
C ALA A 305 -18.26 8.17 9.15
N ASN A 306 -18.62 9.33 9.73
CA ASN A 306 -18.97 10.54 9.02
C ASN A 306 -18.25 11.74 9.65
N TYR A 307 -17.22 12.22 8.95
CA TYR A 307 -16.35 13.28 9.44
C TYR A 307 -16.94 14.69 9.26
N LEU A 308 -17.94 14.83 8.39
CA LEU A 308 -18.61 16.10 8.07
C LEU A 308 -20.06 16.15 8.53
N GLY A 309 -20.55 15.07 9.14
CA GLY A 309 -21.91 14.98 9.64
C GLY A 309 -22.07 15.74 10.98
N ASP A 310 -23.26 16.23 11.21
CA ASP A 310 -23.72 16.75 12.49
C ASP A 310 -24.46 15.69 13.34
N GLY A 311 -24.28 14.43 12.94
CA GLY A 311 -24.91 13.27 13.54
C GLY A 311 -24.47 13.00 14.99
N THR A 312 -25.27 12.18 15.66
CA THR A 312 -25.06 11.83 17.07
C THR A 312 -24.43 10.45 17.22
N ALA A 313 -23.77 10.20 18.35
CA ALA A 313 -23.22 8.89 18.69
C ALA A 313 -24.23 7.72 18.52
N PRO A 314 -25.50 7.84 18.95
CA PRO A 314 -26.48 6.78 18.75
C PRO A 314 -26.75 6.44 17.29
N ASP A 315 -26.72 7.41 16.37
CA ASP A 315 -26.96 7.18 14.95
C ASP A 315 -25.80 6.45 14.28
N ALA A 316 -24.56 6.88 14.49
CA ALA A 316 -23.37 6.18 13.99
C ALA A 316 -23.33 4.72 14.45
N CYS A 317 -23.61 4.49 15.72
CA CYS A 317 -23.61 3.14 16.27
C CYS A 317 -24.81 2.29 15.80
N ARG A 318 -25.95 2.89 15.48
CA ARG A 318 -27.07 2.19 14.85
C ARG A 318 -26.69 1.71 13.45
N LYS A 319 -26.09 2.60 12.64
CA LYS A 319 -25.60 2.28 11.28
C LYS A 319 -24.51 1.20 11.30
N ALA A 320 -23.51 1.33 12.17
CA ALA A 320 -22.44 0.32 12.30
C ALA A 320 -23.01 -1.06 12.69
N ARG A 321 -23.98 -1.13 13.64
CA ARG A 321 -24.64 -2.41 14.02
C ARG A 321 -25.49 -2.98 12.89
N GLN A 322 -26.12 -2.15 12.09
CA GLN A 322 -26.94 -2.56 10.96
C GLN A 322 -26.07 -3.27 9.93
N VAL A 323 -24.95 -2.67 9.53
CA VAL A 323 -23.95 -3.31 8.66
C VAL A 323 -23.37 -4.58 9.31
N ALA A 324 -23.00 -4.53 10.58
CA ALA A 324 -22.42 -5.69 11.28
C ALA A 324 -23.33 -6.91 11.27
N LYS A 325 -24.66 -6.74 11.38
CA LYS A 325 -25.64 -7.84 11.29
C LYS A 325 -25.63 -8.48 9.89
N GLN A 326 -25.55 -7.67 8.84
CA GLN A 326 -25.52 -8.19 7.46
C GLN A 326 -24.19 -8.90 7.17
N VAL A 327 -23.06 -8.30 7.54
CA VAL A 327 -21.73 -8.95 7.41
C VAL A 327 -21.70 -10.28 8.15
N LEU A 328 -22.27 -10.35 9.36
CA LEU A 328 -22.38 -11.60 10.11
C LEU A 328 -23.20 -12.65 9.35
N SER A 329 -24.29 -12.24 8.70
CA SER A 329 -25.13 -13.13 7.89
C SER A 329 -24.35 -13.68 6.68
N GLU A 330 -23.61 -12.83 5.96
CA GLU A 330 -22.79 -13.24 4.81
C GLU A 330 -21.66 -14.22 5.22
N LEU A 331 -21.08 -14.04 6.39
CA LEU A 331 -20.03 -14.92 6.92
C LEU A 331 -20.57 -16.25 7.47
N SER A 332 -21.88 -16.38 7.66
CA SER A 332 -22.52 -17.57 8.24
C SER A 332 -23.19 -18.48 7.19
N GLY A 333 -23.32 -18.03 5.94
CA GLY A 333 -23.87 -18.76 4.81
C GLY A 333 -22.83 -19.60 4.14
#